data_2ac9e0ce908389c7a2d2bfe84e70edd7
#
_entry.id   2ac9e0ce908389c7a2d2bfe84e70edd7
#
_cell.length_a   1.000
_cell.length_b   1.000
_cell.length_c   1.000
_cell.angle_alpha   90.00
_cell.angle_beta   90.00
_cell.angle_gamma   90.00
#
_symmetry.space_group_name_H-M   'P 1'
#
loop_
_entity.id
_entity.type
_entity.pdbx_description
1 polymer ?
#
loop_
_entity_poly.entity_id
_entity_poly.type
_entity_poly.pdbx_seq_one_letter_code
_entity_poly.pdbx_strand_id
1 'polypeptide(L)'
;MSLEADWFLRAHPEITTIEALLPDCNGVMRGKWLPRHKLGKIFDGELKLPKTALSLDIWGRDVEELVFASGDADGICRPVEGSLLPTPWSPSAQHGQVMLSMFDADGSPYLGDPRHVLKQVVTRYQEAGWRPVVAAELEFSLVRWDEGIPLHTCPSPVGGSPVGGNTYGLDVLNHHQGMMEDLRLACEVQDLPFDGVVKESAPSQYEINMQHVDNPVLAAKQIMMMKRLIKGVAAKHELIASFMAKPFEEEAGNGMHVHCSVLDENGVNIFDDGTEMGTPQLH
;
A
#
# COMPACT_ATOMS: atom_id res chain seq x y z
N MET A 1 -4.19 12.91 24.84
CA MET A 1 -4.08 12.86 23.35
C MET A 1 -2.60 12.75 23.02
N SER A 2 -2.19 11.99 21.99
CA SER A 2 -0.78 11.85 21.62
C SER A 2 -0.23 13.16 21.00
N LEU A 3 1.10 13.34 21.06
CA LEU A 3 1.75 14.51 20.43
C LEU A 3 1.49 14.55 18.91
N GLU A 4 1.45 13.39 18.25
CA GLU A 4 1.16 13.26 16.80
C GLU A 4 -0.25 13.78 16.49
N ALA A 5 -1.27 13.33 17.23
CA ALA A 5 -2.65 13.76 17.03
C ALA A 5 -2.83 15.28 17.29
N ASP A 6 -2.21 15.81 18.34
CA ASP A 6 -2.28 17.23 18.67
C ASP A 6 -1.61 18.09 17.59
N TRP A 7 -0.45 17.67 17.10
CA TRP A 7 0.24 18.34 16.02
C TRP A 7 -0.59 18.34 14.73
N PHE A 8 -1.09 17.17 14.33
CA PHE A 8 -1.91 17.00 13.13
C PHE A 8 -3.16 17.90 13.15
N LEU A 9 -3.86 17.93 14.30
CA LEU A 9 -5.05 18.75 14.43
C LEU A 9 -4.76 20.25 14.31
N ARG A 10 -3.58 20.71 14.70
CA ARG A 10 -3.17 22.13 14.56
C ARG A 10 -2.69 22.45 13.15
N ALA A 11 -1.94 21.52 12.55
CA ALA A 11 -1.36 21.71 11.21
C ALA A 11 -2.44 21.64 10.11
N HIS A 12 -3.51 20.88 10.34
CA HIS A 12 -4.57 20.62 9.35
C HIS A 12 -5.96 20.98 9.89
N PRO A 13 -6.26 22.28 10.11
CA PRO A 13 -7.57 22.72 10.61
C PRO A 13 -8.74 22.43 9.66
N GLU A 14 -8.47 22.28 8.36
CA GLU A 14 -9.43 21.99 7.30
C GLU A 14 -9.96 20.55 7.34
N ILE A 15 -9.21 19.62 7.92
CA ILE A 15 -9.60 18.20 7.98
C ILE A 15 -10.73 18.01 8.98
N THR A 16 -11.83 17.44 8.50
CA THR A 16 -13.04 17.15 9.29
C THR A 16 -13.28 15.67 9.51
N THR A 17 -12.74 14.82 8.65
CA THR A 17 -12.93 13.37 8.64
C THR A 17 -11.60 12.63 8.73
N ILE A 18 -11.54 11.62 9.57
CA ILE A 18 -10.39 10.72 9.70
C ILE A 18 -10.78 9.33 9.21
N GLU A 19 -10.04 8.83 8.23
CA GLU A 19 -10.16 7.48 7.71
C GLU A 19 -9.25 6.54 8.51
N ALA A 20 -9.84 5.72 9.34
CA ALA A 20 -9.13 4.72 10.14
C ALA A 20 -8.99 3.43 9.32
N LEU A 21 -7.76 3.07 8.94
CA LEU A 21 -7.44 2.07 7.93
C LEU A 21 -6.78 0.84 8.57
N LEU A 22 -7.37 -0.33 8.35
CA LEU A 22 -6.82 -1.63 8.77
C LEU A 22 -6.64 -2.52 7.54
N PRO A 23 -5.41 -2.79 7.08
CA PRO A 23 -5.19 -3.65 5.91
C PRO A 23 -5.45 -5.12 6.24
N ASP A 24 -6.24 -5.79 5.39
CA ASP A 24 -6.48 -7.23 5.46
C ASP A 24 -5.46 -8.04 4.64
N CYS A 25 -5.54 -9.38 4.70
CA CYS A 25 -4.66 -10.29 3.96
C CYS A 25 -4.84 -10.22 2.43
N ASN A 26 -5.94 -9.65 1.93
CA ASN A 26 -6.18 -9.43 0.50
C ASN A 26 -5.61 -8.07 0.03
N GLY A 27 -4.94 -7.32 0.91
CA GLY A 27 -4.47 -5.97 0.62
C GLY A 27 -5.58 -4.96 0.42
N VAL A 28 -6.73 -5.18 1.05
CA VAL A 28 -7.87 -4.25 1.08
C VAL A 28 -7.84 -3.46 2.38
N MET A 29 -8.00 -2.13 2.28
CA MET A 29 -8.11 -1.28 3.45
C MET A 29 -9.51 -1.37 4.02
N ARG A 30 -9.66 -2.04 5.16
CA ARG A 30 -10.87 -2.10 5.97
C ARG A 30 -10.86 -0.95 6.97
N GLY A 31 -11.99 -0.65 7.59
CA GLY A 31 -12.04 0.37 8.62
C GLY A 31 -13.29 1.22 8.61
N LYS A 32 -13.17 2.43 9.10
CA LYS A 32 -14.30 3.37 9.15
C LYS A 32 -13.88 4.83 9.09
N TRP A 33 -14.79 5.69 8.68
CA TRP A 33 -14.64 7.12 8.78
C TRP A 33 -15.11 7.61 10.14
N LEU A 34 -14.32 8.48 10.72
CA LEU A 34 -14.59 9.08 12.02
C LEU A 34 -14.54 10.61 11.90
N PRO A 35 -15.44 11.32 12.58
CA PRO A 35 -15.33 12.78 12.63
C PRO A 35 -14.05 13.16 13.40
N ARG A 36 -13.42 14.26 12.99
CA ARG A 36 -12.16 14.82 13.53
C ARG A 36 -12.07 14.76 15.07
N HIS A 37 -13.14 15.10 15.78
CA HIS A 37 -13.15 15.14 17.25
C HIS A 37 -13.01 13.76 17.91
N LYS A 38 -13.12 12.67 17.13
CA LYS A 38 -12.90 11.30 17.61
C LYS A 38 -11.45 10.82 17.48
N LEU A 39 -10.55 11.64 16.90
CA LEU A 39 -9.15 11.26 16.69
C LEU A 39 -8.48 10.84 18.01
N GLY A 40 -8.74 11.54 19.12
CA GLY A 40 -8.20 11.18 20.43
C GLY A 40 -8.51 9.75 20.84
N LYS A 41 -9.74 9.27 20.58
CA LYS A 41 -10.14 7.90 20.89
C LYS A 41 -9.33 6.82 20.17
N ILE A 42 -8.87 7.11 18.96
CA ILE A 42 -8.00 6.20 18.19
C ILE A 42 -6.66 6.05 18.94
N PHE A 43 -6.06 7.17 19.33
CA PHE A 43 -4.76 7.20 20.01
C PHE A 43 -4.82 6.70 21.46
N ASP A 44 -5.96 6.83 22.11
CA ASP A 44 -6.19 6.32 23.46
C ASP A 44 -6.51 4.79 23.47
N GLY A 45 -6.57 4.14 22.27
CA GLY A 45 -6.85 2.70 22.14
C GLY A 45 -8.31 2.30 22.39
N GLU A 46 -9.23 3.26 22.26
CA GLU A 46 -10.68 3.02 22.46
C GLU A 46 -11.39 2.56 21.16
N LEU A 47 -10.69 2.62 20.01
CA LEU A 47 -11.25 2.17 18.75
C LEU A 47 -11.23 0.65 18.67
N LYS A 48 -12.39 0.08 18.40
CA LYS A 48 -12.56 -1.36 18.18
C LYS A 48 -13.16 -1.64 16.82
N LEU A 49 -12.72 -2.76 16.23
CA LEU A 49 -13.29 -3.35 15.03
C LEU A 49 -13.44 -4.86 15.26
N PRO A 50 -14.46 -5.51 14.67
CA PRO A 50 -14.57 -6.95 14.75
C PRO A 50 -13.35 -7.61 14.08
N LYS A 51 -12.84 -8.69 14.67
CA LYS A 51 -11.70 -9.46 14.11
C LYS A 51 -12.04 -10.03 12.74
N THR A 52 -13.32 -10.31 12.49
CA THR A 52 -13.84 -10.76 11.19
C THR A 52 -13.56 -9.79 10.06
N ALA A 53 -13.35 -8.49 10.35
CA ALA A 53 -12.93 -7.52 9.33
C ALA A 53 -11.61 -7.90 8.64
N LEU A 54 -10.75 -8.70 9.29
CA LEU A 54 -9.49 -9.23 8.73
C LEU A 54 -9.63 -10.63 8.14
N SER A 55 -10.80 -11.26 8.26
CA SER A 55 -11.09 -12.64 7.86
C SER A 55 -12.02 -12.73 6.65
N LEU A 56 -12.06 -11.69 5.83
CA LEU A 56 -12.90 -11.63 4.63
C LEU A 56 -12.20 -12.24 3.43
N ASP A 57 -12.95 -12.82 2.51
CA ASP A 57 -12.48 -13.22 1.19
C ASP A 57 -12.24 -11.98 0.29
N ILE A 58 -11.76 -12.21 -0.95
CA ILE A 58 -11.50 -11.15 -1.93
C ILE A 58 -12.77 -10.38 -2.34
N TRP A 59 -13.94 -10.99 -2.18
CA TRP A 59 -15.25 -10.39 -2.48
C TRP A 59 -15.82 -9.61 -1.29
N GLY A 60 -15.14 -9.66 -0.13
CA GLY A 60 -15.60 -9.04 1.11
C GLY A 60 -16.65 -9.87 1.85
N ARG A 61 -16.70 -11.18 1.64
CA ARG A 61 -17.59 -12.12 2.34
C ARG A 61 -16.87 -12.76 3.50
N ASP A 62 -17.60 -13.11 4.53
CA ASP A 62 -17.06 -13.85 5.67
C ASP A 62 -16.52 -15.23 5.23
N VAL A 63 -15.35 -15.59 5.73
CA VAL A 63 -14.84 -16.96 5.68
C VAL A 63 -15.32 -17.67 6.93
N GLU A 64 -16.33 -18.53 6.81
CA GLU A 64 -17.08 -19.11 7.95
C GLU A 64 -16.16 -19.76 9.00
N GLU A 65 -15.15 -20.51 8.58
CA GLU A 65 -14.21 -21.17 9.49
C GLU A 65 -13.45 -20.16 10.37
N LEU A 66 -13.08 -19.00 9.81
CA LEU A 66 -12.38 -17.95 10.54
C LEU A 66 -13.31 -17.16 11.44
N VAL A 67 -14.57 -16.94 11.03
CA VAL A 67 -15.60 -16.30 11.85
C VAL A 67 -15.90 -17.15 13.06
N PHE A 68 -16.12 -18.45 12.90
CA PHE A 68 -16.36 -19.38 14.01
C PHE A 68 -15.18 -19.45 14.97
N ALA A 69 -13.94 -19.42 14.46
CA ALA A 69 -12.75 -19.46 15.29
C ALA A 69 -12.57 -18.19 16.14
N SER A 70 -12.94 -17.00 15.62
CA SER A 70 -12.84 -15.72 16.32
C SER A 70 -14.05 -15.37 17.19
N GLY A 71 -15.22 -16.00 16.92
CA GLY A 71 -16.49 -15.74 17.60
C GLY A 71 -16.98 -14.29 17.43
N ASP A 72 -16.60 -13.64 16.33
CA ASP A 72 -16.89 -12.22 16.02
C ASP A 72 -16.50 -11.23 17.14
N ALA A 73 -15.46 -11.59 17.91
CA ALA A 73 -14.96 -10.76 18.99
C ALA A 73 -14.31 -9.47 18.46
N ASP A 74 -14.47 -8.38 19.17
CA ASP A 74 -13.80 -7.13 18.89
C ASP A 74 -12.28 -7.22 19.17
N GLY A 75 -11.48 -6.71 18.23
CA GLY A 75 -10.07 -6.39 18.44
C GLY A 75 -9.90 -4.92 18.79
N ILE A 76 -8.90 -4.61 19.61
CA ILE A 76 -8.49 -3.24 19.94
C ILE A 76 -7.60 -2.73 18.81
N CYS A 77 -8.00 -1.64 18.17
CA CYS A 77 -7.22 -1.01 17.10
C CYS A 77 -6.39 0.15 17.65
N ARG A 78 -5.08 0.11 17.38
CA ARG A 78 -4.15 1.16 17.76
C ARG A 78 -3.52 1.79 16.52
N PRO A 79 -3.23 3.11 16.52
CA PRO A 79 -2.60 3.77 15.39
C PRO A 79 -1.19 3.25 15.17
N VAL A 80 -0.81 3.16 13.91
CA VAL A 80 0.58 2.94 13.51
C VAL A 80 1.27 4.31 13.48
N GLU A 81 2.33 4.46 14.23
CA GLU A 81 3.11 5.69 14.34
C GLU A 81 3.52 6.23 12.94
N GLY A 82 3.44 7.55 12.78
CA GLY A 82 3.78 8.24 11.53
C GLY A 82 2.86 7.86 10.36
N SER A 83 1.61 7.46 10.63
CA SER A 83 0.63 7.16 9.57
C SER A 83 -0.55 8.12 9.53
N LEU A 84 -0.60 9.09 10.45
CA LEU A 84 -1.64 10.11 10.49
C LEU A 84 -1.27 11.25 9.54
N LEU A 85 -1.84 11.24 8.34
CA LEU A 85 -1.49 12.14 7.24
C LEU A 85 -2.75 12.62 6.51
N PRO A 86 -2.74 13.81 5.87
CA PRO A 86 -3.83 14.24 5.01
C PRO A 86 -3.93 13.37 3.76
N THR A 87 -5.12 13.30 3.13
CA THR A 87 -5.37 12.57 1.88
C THR A 87 -5.55 13.57 0.72
N PRO A 88 -4.47 13.95 0.01
CA PRO A 88 -4.52 15.02 -1.00
C PRO A 88 -5.36 14.68 -2.23
N TRP A 89 -5.70 13.42 -2.44
CA TRP A 89 -6.61 12.97 -3.50
C TRP A 89 -8.09 13.04 -3.13
N SER A 90 -8.42 13.31 -1.88
CA SER A 90 -9.81 13.49 -1.47
C SER A 90 -10.42 14.72 -2.15
N PRO A 91 -11.61 14.61 -2.78
CA PRO A 91 -12.22 15.71 -3.54
C PRO A 91 -12.44 16.98 -2.73
N SER A 92 -12.69 16.84 -1.42
CA SER A 92 -12.92 17.98 -0.53
C SER A 92 -11.64 18.51 0.14
N ALA A 93 -10.51 17.81 0.01
CA ALA A 93 -9.28 18.04 0.77
C ALA A 93 -9.50 18.12 2.30
N GLN A 94 -10.58 17.51 2.81
CA GLN A 94 -10.98 17.55 4.22
C GLN A 94 -10.81 16.22 4.94
N HIS A 95 -10.10 15.28 4.33
CA HIS A 95 -9.85 13.97 4.88
C HIS A 95 -8.40 13.82 5.31
N GLY A 96 -8.22 13.22 6.48
CA GLY A 96 -6.96 12.63 6.92
C GLY A 96 -7.13 11.12 7.06
N GLN A 97 -6.03 10.41 7.12
CA GLN A 97 -6.02 8.96 7.30
C GLN A 97 -5.04 8.55 8.39
N VAL A 98 -5.32 7.43 9.03
CA VAL A 98 -4.42 6.79 9.99
C VAL A 98 -4.47 5.28 9.81
N MET A 99 -3.31 4.64 9.65
CA MET A 99 -3.22 3.18 9.62
C MET A 99 -3.32 2.64 11.03
N LEU A 100 -4.01 1.52 11.16
CA LEU A 100 -4.22 0.81 12.41
C LEU A 100 -3.50 -0.53 12.42
N SER A 101 -3.29 -1.05 13.62
CA SER A 101 -2.93 -2.43 13.88
C SER A 101 -3.85 -2.98 14.97
N MET A 102 -4.24 -4.26 14.84
CA MET A 102 -5.21 -4.89 15.73
C MET A 102 -4.53 -5.71 16.83
N PHE A 103 -5.11 -5.64 18.03
CA PHE A 103 -4.65 -6.35 19.21
C PHE A 103 -5.80 -7.10 19.87
N ASP A 104 -5.50 -8.15 20.59
CA ASP A 104 -6.44 -8.88 21.44
C ASP A 104 -6.85 -8.06 22.67
N ALA A 105 -7.91 -8.51 23.36
CA ALA A 105 -8.45 -7.81 24.53
C ALA A 105 -7.43 -7.70 25.70
N ASP A 106 -6.48 -8.63 25.79
CA ASP A 106 -5.41 -8.62 26.77
C ASP A 106 -4.21 -7.73 26.34
N GLY A 107 -4.29 -7.11 25.15
CA GLY A 107 -3.26 -6.25 24.58
C GLY A 107 -2.17 -6.98 23.80
N SER A 108 -2.26 -8.31 23.66
CA SER A 108 -1.34 -9.06 22.80
C SER A 108 -1.62 -8.80 21.32
N PRO A 109 -0.62 -8.94 20.43
CA PRO A 109 -0.79 -8.79 18.99
C PRO A 109 -1.79 -9.83 18.43
N TYR A 110 -2.82 -9.37 17.72
CA TYR A 110 -3.71 -10.28 17.02
C TYR A 110 -3.05 -10.80 15.74
N LEU A 111 -2.81 -12.12 15.64
CA LEU A 111 -2.08 -12.71 14.51
C LEU A 111 -2.90 -12.80 13.21
N GLY A 112 -4.18 -12.47 13.22
CA GLY A 112 -4.96 -12.23 11.99
C GLY A 112 -4.60 -10.90 11.30
N ASP A 113 -3.88 -10.00 11.98
CA ASP A 113 -3.31 -8.80 11.39
C ASP A 113 -1.96 -9.13 10.73
N PRO A 114 -1.84 -9.05 9.38
CA PRO A 114 -0.62 -9.42 8.66
C PRO A 114 0.62 -8.64 9.09
N ARG A 115 0.44 -7.44 9.63
CA ARG A 115 1.53 -6.61 10.16
C ARG A 115 2.24 -7.28 11.35
N HIS A 116 1.49 -7.94 12.23
CA HIS A 116 2.08 -8.65 13.37
C HIS A 116 2.85 -9.91 12.95
N VAL A 117 2.35 -10.62 11.93
CA VAL A 117 3.05 -11.77 11.34
C VAL A 117 4.40 -11.33 10.76
N LEU A 118 4.41 -10.24 9.97
CA LEU A 118 5.66 -9.70 9.43
C LEU A 118 6.64 -9.25 10.54
N LYS A 119 6.14 -8.62 11.60
CA LYS A 119 6.98 -8.27 12.75
C LYS A 119 7.68 -9.48 13.39
N GLN A 120 6.96 -10.61 13.54
CA GLN A 120 7.57 -11.83 14.06
C GLN A 120 8.69 -12.35 13.15
N VAL A 121 8.50 -12.29 11.81
CA VAL A 121 9.55 -12.67 10.86
C VAL A 121 10.77 -11.76 10.99
N VAL A 122 10.56 -10.44 11.05
CA VAL A 122 11.66 -9.46 11.22
C VAL A 122 12.41 -9.70 12.54
N THR A 123 11.72 -10.03 13.63
CA THR A 123 12.35 -10.36 14.91
C THR A 123 13.31 -11.55 14.76
N ARG A 124 12.92 -12.59 14.00
CA ARG A 124 13.81 -13.76 13.75
C ARG A 124 15.08 -13.39 12.99
N TYR A 125 15.00 -12.43 12.04
CA TYR A 125 16.19 -11.89 11.38
C TYR A 125 17.09 -11.15 12.37
N GLN A 126 16.51 -10.30 13.22
CA GLN A 126 17.25 -9.55 14.24
C GLN A 126 17.94 -10.49 15.25
N GLU A 127 17.27 -11.56 15.68
CA GLU A 127 17.85 -12.58 16.57
C GLU A 127 19.04 -13.32 15.92
N ALA A 128 19.06 -13.42 14.59
CA ALA A 128 20.18 -13.95 13.83
C ALA A 128 21.29 -12.94 13.54
N GLY A 129 21.17 -11.69 14.03
CA GLY A 129 22.11 -10.60 13.72
C GLY A 129 21.97 -10.05 12.29
N TRP A 130 20.84 -10.28 11.63
CA TRP A 130 20.61 -9.91 10.24
C TRP A 130 19.60 -8.77 10.11
N ARG A 131 19.80 -7.95 9.08
CA ARG A 131 18.93 -6.81 8.76
C ARG A 131 18.47 -6.86 7.30
N PRO A 132 17.22 -7.23 7.03
CA PRO A 132 16.67 -7.20 5.68
C PRO A 132 16.51 -5.76 5.19
N VAL A 133 16.90 -5.54 3.92
CA VAL A 133 16.68 -4.28 3.18
C VAL A 133 15.80 -4.61 1.99
N VAL A 134 14.67 -3.92 1.86
CA VAL A 134 13.67 -4.26 0.86
C VAL A 134 13.22 -3.04 0.07
N ALA A 135 12.89 -3.25 -1.21
CA ALA A 135 12.20 -2.31 -2.08
C ALA A 135 11.10 -3.04 -2.82
N ALA A 136 10.07 -2.32 -3.23
CA ALA A 136 9.00 -2.87 -4.05
C ALA A 136 8.84 -2.09 -5.35
N GLU A 137 8.41 -2.82 -6.38
CA GLU A 137 7.95 -2.30 -7.67
C GLU A 137 6.48 -2.68 -7.81
N LEU A 138 5.63 -1.68 -7.96
CA LEU A 138 4.18 -1.87 -8.00
C LEU A 138 3.67 -1.68 -9.41
N GLU A 139 3.27 -2.78 -10.06
CA GLU A 139 2.61 -2.72 -11.36
C GLU A 139 1.10 -2.56 -11.21
N PHE A 140 0.51 -1.77 -12.09
CA PHE A 140 -0.93 -1.55 -12.15
C PHE A 140 -1.36 -1.16 -13.56
N SER A 141 -2.64 -1.42 -13.86
CA SER A 141 -3.26 -0.98 -15.11
C SER A 141 -4.17 0.21 -14.86
N LEU A 142 -4.03 1.27 -15.69
CA LEU A 142 -4.98 2.38 -15.72
C LEU A 142 -6.08 2.07 -16.72
N VAL A 143 -7.31 1.99 -16.25
CA VAL A 143 -8.45 1.64 -17.08
C VAL A 143 -9.60 2.65 -16.89
N ARG A 144 -10.48 2.70 -17.89
CA ARG A 144 -11.82 3.26 -17.79
C ARG A 144 -12.83 2.13 -17.84
N TRP A 145 -13.97 2.34 -17.24
CA TRP A 145 -15.08 1.39 -17.32
C TRP A 145 -16.09 1.89 -18.35
N ASP A 146 -16.43 1.04 -19.30
CA ASP A 146 -17.48 1.33 -20.26
C ASP A 146 -18.40 0.09 -20.36
N GLU A 147 -19.68 0.28 -20.07
CA GLU A 147 -20.72 -0.78 -20.08
C GLU A 147 -20.31 -2.07 -19.35
N GLY A 148 -19.53 -1.96 -18.27
CA GLY A 148 -19.06 -3.12 -17.49
C GLY A 148 -17.77 -3.76 -17.99
N ILE A 149 -17.12 -3.18 -19.00
CA ILE A 149 -15.87 -3.66 -19.59
C ILE A 149 -14.72 -2.69 -19.28
N PRO A 150 -13.55 -3.18 -18.82
CA PRO A 150 -12.38 -2.33 -18.68
C PRO A 150 -11.80 -1.97 -20.06
N LEU A 151 -11.60 -0.69 -20.31
CA LEU A 151 -10.97 -0.17 -21.51
C LEU A 151 -9.58 0.38 -21.22
N HIS A 152 -8.66 0.16 -22.16
CA HIS A 152 -7.35 0.79 -22.12
C HIS A 152 -7.43 2.31 -22.19
N THR A 153 -6.57 2.99 -21.44
CA THR A 153 -6.46 4.45 -21.42
C THR A 153 -5.25 4.96 -22.20
N CYS A 154 -4.39 4.05 -22.66
CA CYS A 154 -3.24 4.39 -23.52
C CYS A 154 -3.74 4.88 -24.88
N PRO A 155 -3.26 6.03 -25.38
CA PRO A 155 -3.62 6.51 -26.70
C PRO A 155 -3.03 5.60 -27.78
N SER A 156 -3.80 5.35 -28.84
CA SER A 156 -3.29 4.73 -30.06
C SER A 156 -2.80 5.83 -31.00
N PRO A 157 -1.53 5.79 -31.47
CA PRO A 157 -1.00 6.83 -32.37
C PRO A 157 -1.69 6.86 -33.73
N VAL A 158 -2.39 5.78 -34.09
CA VAL A 158 -3.09 5.65 -35.41
C VAL A 158 -4.61 5.59 -35.26
N GLY A 159 -5.14 5.81 -34.06
CA GLY A 159 -6.57 5.62 -33.76
C GLY A 159 -6.95 4.17 -33.51
N GLY A 160 -8.14 3.93 -32.97
CA GLY A 160 -8.60 2.60 -32.56
C GLY A 160 -7.99 2.09 -31.26
N SER A 161 -8.05 0.78 -31.03
CA SER A 161 -7.46 0.16 -29.85
C SER A 161 -5.94 0.25 -29.89
N PRO A 162 -5.26 0.46 -28.73
CA PRO A 162 -3.80 0.46 -28.68
C PRO A 162 -3.27 -0.91 -29.12
N VAL A 163 -2.20 -0.89 -29.91
CA VAL A 163 -1.51 -2.09 -30.36
C VAL A 163 -0.13 -2.11 -29.75
N GLY A 164 0.16 -3.11 -28.93
CA GLY A 164 1.41 -3.27 -28.22
C GLY A 164 1.56 -2.36 -26.99
N GLY A 165 2.52 -2.68 -26.14
CA GLY A 165 2.69 -2.05 -24.82
C GLY A 165 3.46 -0.74 -24.85
N ASN A 166 4.32 -0.54 -25.86
CA ASN A 166 5.26 0.59 -25.93
C ASN A 166 6.09 0.74 -24.61
N THR A 167 6.65 -0.37 -24.16
CA THR A 167 7.43 -0.47 -22.91
C THR A 167 8.52 0.60 -22.87
N TYR A 168 8.66 1.28 -21.74
CA TYR A 168 9.52 2.44 -21.50
C TYR A 168 9.24 3.67 -22.38
N GLY A 169 8.08 3.71 -23.06
CA GLY A 169 7.71 4.81 -23.94
C GLY A 169 7.33 6.08 -23.16
N LEU A 170 8.13 7.12 -23.25
CA LEU A 170 7.91 8.39 -22.54
C LEU A 170 6.68 9.15 -23.05
N ASP A 171 6.35 9.06 -24.33
CA ASP A 171 5.17 9.73 -24.88
C ASP A 171 3.87 9.27 -24.25
N VAL A 172 3.81 7.99 -23.84
CA VAL A 172 2.66 7.42 -23.15
C VAL A 172 2.56 7.95 -21.72
N LEU A 173 3.70 8.12 -21.03
CA LEU A 173 3.74 8.78 -19.73
C LEU A 173 3.27 10.24 -19.83
N ASN A 174 3.70 10.95 -20.87
CA ASN A 174 3.28 12.34 -21.12
C ASN A 174 1.77 12.47 -21.33
N HIS A 175 1.10 11.44 -21.88
CA HIS A 175 -0.36 11.45 -22.03
C HIS A 175 -1.07 11.53 -20.67
N HIS A 176 -0.51 10.95 -19.62
CA HIS A 176 -1.03 11.00 -18.25
C HIS A 176 -0.23 11.95 -17.34
N GLN A 177 0.48 12.93 -17.91
CA GLN A 177 1.37 13.83 -17.17
C GLN A 177 0.70 14.45 -15.93
N GLY A 178 -0.53 14.94 -16.04
CA GLY A 178 -1.24 15.57 -14.93
C GLY A 178 -1.48 14.59 -13.78
N MET A 179 -1.83 13.34 -14.08
CA MET A 179 -1.99 12.30 -13.06
C MET A 179 -0.64 11.94 -12.41
N MET A 180 0.42 11.79 -13.22
CA MET A 180 1.75 11.42 -12.70
C MET A 180 2.34 12.52 -11.82
N GLU A 181 2.10 13.79 -12.14
CA GLU A 181 2.51 14.92 -11.29
C GLU A 181 1.71 14.97 -9.98
N ASP A 182 0.38 14.81 -10.03
CA ASP A 182 -0.44 14.73 -8.83
C ASP A 182 -0.03 13.54 -7.93
N LEU A 183 0.36 12.41 -8.54
CA LEU A 183 0.87 11.24 -7.83
C LEU A 183 2.18 11.55 -7.11
N ARG A 184 3.15 12.17 -7.81
CA ARG A 184 4.43 12.59 -7.23
C ARG A 184 4.23 13.54 -6.04
N LEU A 185 3.38 14.57 -6.21
CA LEU A 185 3.05 15.53 -5.14
C LEU A 185 2.34 14.85 -3.95
N ALA A 186 1.45 13.90 -4.24
CA ALA A 186 0.79 13.14 -3.18
C ALA A 186 1.77 12.25 -2.41
N CYS A 187 2.79 11.68 -3.07
CA CYS A 187 3.86 10.94 -2.40
C CYS A 187 4.65 11.83 -1.43
N GLU A 188 4.96 13.08 -1.80
CA GLU A 188 5.62 14.04 -0.90
C GLU A 188 4.78 14.30 0.35
N VAL A 189 3.47 14.54 0.20
CA VAL A 189 2.55 14.76 1.33
C VAL A 189 2.44 13.53 2.24
N GLN A 190 2.54 12.33 1.66
CA GLN A 190 2.43 11.05 2.37
C GLN A 190 3.76 10.51 2.89
N ASP A 191 4.87 11.21 2.67
CA ASP A 191 6.23 10.76 2.99
C ASP A 191 6.50 9.33 2.44
N LEU A 192 6.12 9.11 1.18
CA LEU A 192 6.33 7.84 0.51
C LEU A 192 7.57 7.89 -0.39
N PRO A 193 8.42 6.85 -0.38
CA PRO A 193 9.70 6.81 -1.07
C PRO A 193 9.52 6.52 -2.56
N PHE A 194 8.92 7.46 -3.29
CA PHE A 194 8.76 7.41 -4.74
C PHE A 194 10.13 7.58 -5.42
N ASP A 195 10.52 6.60 -6.25
CA ASP A 195 11.78 6.63 -6.99
C ASP A 195 11.55 6.94 -8.47
N GLY A 196 10.55 6.32 -9.09
CA GLY A 196 10.23 6.55 -10.49
C GLY A 196 8.94 5.89 -10.93
N VAL A 197 8.53 6.22 -12.17
CA VAL A 197 7.42 5.58 -12.88
C VAL A 197 7.88 5.17 -14.27
N VAL A 198 7.52 3.96 -14.68
CA VAL A 198 7.77 3.45 -16.00
C VAL A 198 6.50 2.98 -16.69
N LYS A 199 6.50 2.99 -18.02
CA LYS A 199 5.49 2.39 -18.86
C LYS A 199 5.83 0.92 -19.07
N GLU A 200 4.91 0.04 -18.69
CA GLU A 200 5.09 -1.40 -18.76
C GLU A 200 4.54 -2.04 -20.05
N SER A 201 4.60 -3.38 -20.12
CA SER A 201 4.42 -4.16 -21.36
C SER A 201 3.01 -4.12 -21.92
N ALA A 202 1.97 -4.13 -21.08
CA ALA A 202 0.60 -4.02 -21.56
C ALA A 202 0.21 -2.56 -21.89
N PRO A 203 -0.72 -2.30 -22.81
CA PRO A 203 -1.01 -0.93 -23.28
C PRO A 203 -1.25 0.11 -22.19
N SER A 204 -2.00 -0.24 -21.16
CA SER A 204 -2.31 0.68 -20.04
C SER A 204 -1.61 0.34 -18.74
N GLN A 205 -0.51 -0.40 -18.80
CA GLN A 205 0.24 -0.86 -17.64
C GLN A 205 1.37 0.10 -17.29
N TYR A 206 1.51 0.36 -16.01
CA TYR A 206 2.52 1.25 -15.43
C TYR A 206 3.12 0.58 -14.20
N GLU A 207 4.35 0.95 -13.86
CA GLU A 207 5.02 0.52 -12.66
C GLU A 207 5.54 1.71 -11.88
N ILE A 208 5.45 1.64 -10.56
CA ILE A 208 6.07 2.59 -9.64
C ILE A 208 7.16 1.88 -8.85
N ASN A 209 8.38 2.41 -8.99
CA ASN A 209 9.52 1.95 -8.22
C ASN A 209 9.58 2.71 -6.88
N MET A 210 9.90 1.98 -5.81
CA MET A 210 10.07 2.52 -4.47
C MET A 210 11.51 2.35 -4.00
N GLN A 211 12.03 3.32 -3.25
CA GLN A 211 13.37 3.25 -2.69
C GLN A 211 13.51 2.14 -1.63
N HIS A 212 14.71 1.61 -1.51
CA HIS A 212 15.06 0.60 -0.53
C HIS A 212 14.98 1.14 0.91
N VAL A 213 14.41 0.33 1.81
CA VAL A 213 14.39 0.62 3.24
C VAL A 213 14.84 -0.60 4.05
N ASP A 214 15.56 -0.35 5.14
CA ASP A 214 16.10 -1.38 6.03
C ASP A 214 15.11 -1.80 7.15
N ASN A 215 13.83 -1.58 6.90
CA ASN A 215 12.73 -1.94 7.80
C ASN A 215 11.57 -2.53 6.98
N PRO A 216 11.46 -3.87 6.87
CA PRO A 216 10.41 -4.51 6.07
C PRO A 216 8.98 -4.17 6.53
N VAL A 217 8.77 -3.89 7.83
CA VAL A 217 7.46 -3.49 8.35
C VAL A 217 7.09 -2.06 7.90
N LEU A 218 8.10 -1.18 7.79
CA LEU A 218 7.92 0.14 7.20
C LEU A 218 7.67 0.03 5.69
N ALA A 219 8.46 -0.78 4.97
CA ALA A 219 8.25 -1.02 3.54
C ALA A 219 6.82 -1.51 3.25
N ALA A 220 6.34 -2.51 3.99
CA ALA A 220 4.97 -3.01 3.84
C ALA A 220 3.91 -1.91 4.09
N LYS A 221 4.11 -1.05 5.12
CA LYS A 221 3.26 0.13 5.33
C LYS A 221 3.26 1.04 4.10
N GLN A 222 4.43 1.38 3.58
CA GLN A 222 4.60 2.27 2.45
C GLN A 222 3.99 1.69 1.16
N ILE A 223 4.17 0.39 0.89
CA ILE A 223 3.54 -0.32 -0.24
C ILE A 223 2.02 -0.21 -0.18
N MET A 224 1.42 -0.48 0.98
CA MET A 224 -0.04 -0.41 1.16
C MET A 224 -0.57 1.02 0.99
N MET A 225 0.17 2.01 1.49
CA MET A 225 -0.17 3.42 1.32
C MET A 225 0.00 3.89 -0.13
N MET A 226 1.08 3.47 -0.82
CA MET A 226 1.31 3.75 -2.24
C MET A 226 0.18 3.19 -3.11
N LYS A 227 -0.20 1.93 -2.91
CA LYS A 227 -1.33 1.32 -3.62
C LYS A 227 -2.64 2.12 -3.44
N ARG A 228 -2.90 2.59 -2.21
CA ARG A 228 -4.06 3.42 -1.91
C ARG A 228 -3.98 4.79 -2.58
N LEU A 229 -2.82 5.42 -2.53
CA LEU A 229 -2.55 6.73 -3.14
C LEU A 229 -2.76 6.67 -4.65
N ILE A 230 -2.18 5.67 -5.34
CA ILE A 230 -2.35 5.49 -6.78
C ILE A 230 -3.82 5.37 -7.15
N LYS A 231 -4.60 4.56 -6.41
CA LYS A 231 -6.05 4.43 -6.64
C LYS A 231 -6.79 5.75 -6.43
N GLY A 232 -6.46 6.49 -5.39
CA GLY A 232 -7.09 7.76 -5.07
C GLY A 232 -6.79 8.86 -6.09
N VAL A 233 -5.52 8.96 -6.50
CA VAL A 233 -5.10 9.92 -7.54
C VAL A 233 -5.73 9.55 -8.90
N ALA A 234 -5.71 8.26 -9.29
CA ALA A 234 -6.37 7.82 -10.51
C ALA A 234 -7.86 8.21 -10.53
N ALA A 235 -8.58 7.98 -9.43
CA ALA A 235 -9.99 8.36 -9.31
C ALA A 235 -10.22 9.87 -9.46
N LYS A 236 -9.32 10.73 -8.97
CA LYS A 236 -9.35 12.18 -9.17
C LYS A 236 -9.27 12.55 -10.66
N HIS A 237 -8.62 11.74 -11.48
CA HIS A 237 -8.48 11.90 -12.93
C HIS A 237 -9.50 11.06 -13.72
N GLU A 238 -10.59 10.62 -13.09
CA GLU A 238 -11.64 9.79 -13.72
C GLU A 238 -11.12 8.47 -14.31
N LEU A 239 -10.03 7.94 -13.71
CA LEU A 239 -9.39 6.68 -14.05
C LEU A 239 -9.51 5.66 -12.91
N ILE A 240 -9.35 4.39 -13.23
CA ILE A 240 -9.30 3.30 -12.26
C ILE A 240 -7.91 2.68 -12.33
N ALA A 241 -7.18 2.70 -11.22
CA ALA A 241 -5.95 1.94 -11.07
C ALA A 241 -6.28 0.52 -10.57
N SER A 242 -6.08 -0.47 -11.43
CA SER A 242 -6.30 -1.88 -11.14
C SER A 242 -4.98 -2.56 -10.81
N PHE A 243 -4.91 -3.20 -9.63
CA PHE A 243 -3.82 -4.07 -9.20
C PHE A 243 -4.19 -5.56 -9.36
N MET A 244 -5.20 -5.86 -10.15
CA MET A 244 -5.54 -7.25 -10.50
C MET A 244 -4.38 -7.87 -11.27
N ALA A 245 -3.97 -9.07 -10.89
CA ALA A 245 -2.81 -9.73 -11.49
C ALA A 245 -2.95 -9.93 -13.01
N LYS A 246 -4.15 -10.20 -13.50
CA LYS A 246 -4.44 -10.41 -14.94
C LYS A 246 -5.74 -9.71 -15.33
N PRO A 247 -5.73 -8.36 -15.52
CA PRO A 247 -6.95 -7.62 -15.85
C PRO A 247 -7.42 -7.84 -17.30
N PHE A 248 -6.50 -8.16 -18.22
CA PHE A 248 -6.76 -8.47 -19.62
C PHE A 248 -6.15 -9.81 -19.98
N GLU A 249 -6.95 -10.70 -20.58
CA GLU A 249 -6.55 -12.09 -20.82
C GLU A 249 -5.33 -12.21 -21.74
N GLU A 250 -5.29 -11.41 -22.81
CA GLU A 250 -4.25 -11.47 -23.84
C GLU A 250 -3.04 -10.57 -23.57
N GLU A 251 -3.07 -9.76 -22.48
CA GLU A 251 -2.03 -8.79 -22.17
C GLU A 251 -1.10 -9.29 -21.06
N ALA A 252 0.03 -8.60 -20.84
CA ALA A 252 0.87 -8.84 -19.67
C ALA A 252 0.10 -8.58 -18.38
N GLY A 253 0.34 -9.41 -17.36
CA GLY A 253 -0.26 -9.24 -16.03
C GLY A 253 0.53 -8.26 -15.18
N ASN A 254 -0.09 -7.78 -14.09
CA ASN A 254 0.57 -6.92 -13.10
C ASN A 254 1.25 -7.78 -12.03
N GLY A 255 2.54 -7.55 -11.83
CA GLY A 255 3.34 -8.11 -10.76
C GLY A 255 3.53 -7.15 -9.60
N MET A 256 4.20 -7.65 -8.59
CA MET A 256 4.84 -6.86 -7.55
C MET A 256 6.18 -7.52 -7.25
N HIS A 257 7.25 -6.94 -7.78
CA HIS A 257 8.59 -7.40 -7.46
C HIS A 257 8.99 -6.88 -6.08
N VAL A 258 9.65 -7.73 -5.32
CA VAL A 258 10.23 -7.35 -4.03
C VAL A 258 11.71 -7.66 -4.09
N HIS A 259 12.53 -6.62 -4.18
CA HIS A 259 13.98 -6.72 -4.02
C HIS A 259 14.30 -6.88 -2.54
N CYS A 260 15.13 -7.86 -2.24
CA CYS A 260 15.53 -8.14 -0.86
C CYS A 260 17.02 -8.41 -0.79
N SER A 261 17.73 -7.57 -0.05
CA SER A 261 19.08 -7.83 0.44
C SER A 261 19.05 -8.06 1.94
N VAL A 262 20.03 -8.78 2.45
CA VAL A 262 20.15 -9.01 3.88
C VAL A 262 21.57 -8.61 4.32
N LEU A 263 21.66 -7.68 5.24
CA LEU A 263 22.92 -7.21 5.80
C LEU A 263 23.21 -7.91 7.12
N ASP A 264 24.47 -8.29 7.34
CA ASP A 264 24.96 -8.76 8.63
C ASP A 264 25.16 -7.59 9.62
N GLU A 265 25.68 -7.86 10.82
CA GLU A 265 25.97 -6.88 11.86
C GLU A 265 27.02 -5.83 11.45
N ASN A 266 27.87 -6.13 10.46
CA ASN A 266 28.88 -5.23 9.89
C ASN A 266 28.34 -4.40 8.71
N GLY A 267 27.10 -4.64 8.28
CA GLY A 267 26.50 -4.01 7.12
C GLY A 267 26.91 -4.62 5.79
N VAL A 268 27.48 -5.84 5.81
CA VAL A 268 27.84 -6.59 4.59
C VAL A 268 26.64 -7.40 4.12
N ASN A 269 26.36 -7.37 2.82
CA ASN A 269 25.29 -8.18 2.24
C ASN A 269 25.67 -9.67 2.28
N ILE A 270 24.89 -10.48 3.00
CA ILE A 270 25.16 -11.94 3.13
C ILE A 270 25.03 -12.70 1.81
N PHE A 271 24.45 -12.11 0.78
CA PHE A 271 24.37 -12.66 -0.57
C PHE A 271 25.58 -12.29 -1.45
N ASP A 272 26.49 -11.48 -0.94
CA ASP A 272 27.74 -11.14 -1.62
C ASP A 272 28.85 -12.12 -1.20
N ASP A 273 29.31 -12.94 -2.12
CA ASP A 273 30.43 -13.90 -1.92
C ASP A 273 31.79 -13.32 -2.32
N GLY A 274 31.85 -12.02 -2.67
CA GLY A 274 33.05 -11.32 -3.10
C GLY A 274 33.48 -11.68 -4.54
N THR A 275 32.67 -12.41 -5.30
CA THR A 275 32.90 -12.69 -6.72
C THR A 275 32.17 -11.69 -7.60
N GLU A 276 32.55 -11.60 -8.88
CA GLU A 276 31.87 -10.74 -9.89
C GLU A 276 30.38 -11.10 -10.05
N MET A 277 29.99 -12.34 -9.76
CA MET A 277 28.58 -12.81 -9.85
C MET A 277 27.77 -12.60 -8.56
N GLY A 278 28.42 -12.34 -7.42
CA GLY A 278 27.84 -11.81 -6.20
C GLY A 278 26.75 -12.68 -5.51
N THR A 279 26.66 -13.96 -5.84
CA THR A 279 25.65 -14.85 -5.25
C THR A 279 26.28 -16.04 -4.57
N PRO A 280 26.29 -16.12 -3.22
CA PRO A 280 26.74 -17.33 -2.54
C PRO A 280 25.81 -18.50 -2.90
N GLN A 281 26.40 -19.65 -3.11
CA GLN A 281 25.62 -20.89 -3.15
C GLN A 281 25.03 -21.12 -1.75
N LEU A 282 23.78 -20.75 -1.58
CA LEU A 282 23.01 -21.18 -0.42
C LEU A 282 22.76 -22.69 -0.54
N HIS A 283 23.46 -23.45 0.26
CA HIS A 283 23.23 -24.88 0.43
C HIS A 283 22.12 -25.13 1.46
#